data_9af7fb1d5bede3f8a9f01d4c8d4e03c8
#
_entry.id   9af7fb1d5bede3f8a9f01d4c8d4e03c8
#
_cell.length_a   1.000
_cell.length_b   1.000
_cell.length_c   1.000
_cell.angle_alpha   90.00
_cell.angle_beta   90.00
_cell.angle_gamma   90.00
#
_symmetry.space_group_name_H-M   'P 1'
#
loop_
_entity.id
_entity.type
_entity.pdbx_description
1 polymer ?
#
loop_
_entity_poly.entity_id
_entity_poly.type
_entity_poly.pdbx_seq_one_letter_code
_entity_poly.pdbx_strand_id
1 'polypeptide(L)'
;TLFPYTTLFRSSRPQLMDGQTKEEILENERHRLARELHDSVSQQLFAAMMMLSALNEQAQRTETPEPYRKQLAMVAEIINASQSEMRALLLHLRPISLEGKSLRKGIEQLLKELQTKIKIELIWDVEDVHLNSSIEDHLFRIVQELLSNTLRHAKAKELEVYLHQVDKNVLLRIVDDGVGFDMKEQSNKAGSYGLNNIRERVVGMGGTVKIISFKGQGTSVEIKVPVIKEETASDQSNVSG
;
A
#
# COMPACT_ATOMS: atom_id res chain seq x y z
N THR A 1 18.29 -42.13 6.42
CA THR A 1 19.06 -41.61 5.29
C THR A 1 18.99 -40.11 5.36
N LEU A 2 20.08 -39.51 5.82
CA LEU A 2 20.28 -38.08 6.01
C LEU A 2 20.35 -37.36 4.67
N PHE A 3 19.62 -36.27 4.53
CA PHE A 3 19.84 -35.29 3.48
C PHE A 3 20.82 -34.22 3.96
N PRO A 4 21.92 -33.97 3.25
CA PRO A 4 22.85 -32.91 3.62
C PRO A 4 22.44 -31.60 2.94
N TYR A 5 21.81 -30.69 3.69
CA TYR A 5 21.76 -29.28 3.31
C TYR A 5 23.02 -28.58 3.82
N THR A 6 24.13 -28.81 3.13
CA THR A 6 25.31 -27.97 3.25
C THR A 6 25.60 -27.45 1.84
N THR A 7 25.03 -26.31 1.49
CA THR A 7 25.44 -25.62 0.27
C THR A 7 25.82 -24.20 0.64
N LEU A 8 27.13 -24.05 0.90
CA LEU A 8 28.01 -22.98 0.47
C LEU A 8 27.42 -21.56 0.49
N PHE A 9 27.44 -20.92 1.65
CA PHE A 9 27.66 -19.48 1.72
C PHE A 9 29.05 -19.19 1.16
N ARG A 10 29.15 -19.11 -0.17
CA ARG A 10 30.29 -18.48 -0.81
C ARG A 10 30.15 -16.99 -0.58
N SER A 11 30.83 -16.50 0.43
CA SER A 11 31.09 -15.08 0.68
C SER A 11 31.74 -14.46 -0.57
N SER A 12 30.91 -14.06 -1.53
CA SER A 12 31.28 -13.08 -2.51
C SER A 12 31.19 -11.74 -1.79
N ARG A 13 32.33 -11.17 -1.41
CA ARG A 13 32.42 -9.75 -1.06
C ARG A 13 31.70 -8.98 -2.18
N PRO A 14 30.70 -8.13 -1.90
CA PRO A 14 30.19 -7.22 -2.91
C PRO A 14 31.35 -6.32 -3.28
N GLN A 15 31.80 -6.39 -4.52
CA GLN A 15 32.60 -5.32 -5.08
C GLN A 15 31.75 -4.06 -4.95
N LEU A 16 32.22 -3.09 -4.19
CA LEU A 16 31.70 -1.74 -4.13
C LEU A 16 31.73 -1.20 -5.56
N MET A 17 30.62 -1.27 -6.26
CA MET A 17 30.42 -0.52 -7.49
C MET A 17 30.30 0.94 -7.07
N ASP A 18 31.24 1.73 -7.55
CA ASP A 18 31.39 3.17 -7.33
C ASP A 18 30.02 3.88 -7.43
N GLY A 19 29.61 4.57 -6.36
CA GLY A 19 28.60 5.62 -6.36
C GLY A 19 27.24 5.31 -5.74
N GLN A 20 26.91 4.09 -5.34
CA GLN A 20 25.63 3.82 -4.68
C GLN A 20 25.72 4.02 -3.17
N THR A 21 24.78 4.79 -2.62
CA THR A 21 24.66 4.95 -1.18
C THR A 21 24.17 3.67 -0.52
N LYS A 22 24.48 3.47 0.77
CA LYS A 22 23.99 2.33 1.55
C LYS A 22 22.44 2.22 1.52
N GLU A 23 21.77 3.36 1.41
CA GLU A 23 20.31 3.43 1.31
C GLU A 23 19.79 2.88 -0.02
N GLU A 24 20.42 3.22 -1.14
CA GLU A 24 20.07 2.68 -2.46
C GLU A 24 20.26 1.16 -2.56
N ILE A 25 21.31 0.63 -1.95
CA ILE A 25 21.55 -0.81 -1.91
C ILE A 25 20.47 -1.52 -1.10
N LEU A 26 20.11 -0.97 0.06
CA LEU A 26 19.02 -1.52 0.89
C LEU A 26 17.66 -1.44 0.20
N GLU A 27 17.42 -0.37 -0.54
CA GLU A 27 16.16 -0.19 -1.28
C GLU A 27 16.04 -1.15 -2.45
N ASN A 28 17.11 -1.31 -3.23
CA ASN A 28 17.17 -2.29 -4.31
C ASN A 28 16.98 -3.73 -3.81
N GLU A 29 17.56 -4.07 -2.66
CA GLU A 29 17.38 -5.38 -2.04
C GLU A 29 15.95 -5.60 -1.55
N ARG A 30 15.31 -4.58 -0.97
CA ARG A 30 13.89 -4.63 -0.59
C ARG A 30 12.99 -4.87 -1.80
N HIS A 31 13.29 -4.22 -2.93
CA HIS A 31 12.54 -4.41 -4.19
C HIS A 31 12.73 -5.80 -4.79
N ARG A 32 13.94 -6.34 -4.69
CA ARG A 32 14.22 -7.70 -5.14
C ARG A 32 13.44 -8.72 -4.31
N LEU A 33 13.52 -8.59 -2.98
CA LEU A 33 12.78 -9.45 -2.04
C LEU A 33 11.27 -9.36 -2.25
N ALA A 34 10.75 -8.15 -2.49
CA ALA A 34 9.33 -7.95 -2.76
C ALA A 34 8.86 -8.73 -4.00
N ARG A 35 9.63 -8.67 -5.09
CA ARG A 35 9.31 -9.43 -6.32
C ARG A 35 9.40 -10.93 -6.11
N GLU A 36 10.45 -11.42 -5.47
CA GLU A 36 10.63 -12.84 -5.18
C GLU A 36 9.53 -13.40 -4.28
N LEU A 37 9.15 -12.65 -3.24
CA LEU A 37 8.01 -13.02 -2.37
C LEU A 37 6.70 -13.01 -3.15
N HIS A 38 6.48 -12.00 -4.01
CA HIS A 38 5.28 -11.95 -4.84
C HIS A 38 5.17 -13.17 -5.74
N ASP A 39 6.24 -13.50 -6.46
CA ASP A 39 6.20 -14.56 -7.46
C ASP A 39 6.10 -15.94 -6.81
N SER A 40 6.80 -16.18 -5.71
CA SER A 40 6.81 -17.46 -5.02
C SER A 40 5.52 -17.69 -4.21
N VAL A 41 5.21 -16.78 -3.28
CA VAL A 41 4.12 -17.00 -2.29
C VAL A 41 2.75 -16.75 -2.90
N SER A 42 2.62 -15.76 -3.80
CA SER A 42 1.35 -15.51 -4.51
C SER A 42 0.95 -16.69 -5.39
N GLN A 43 1.91 -17.34 -6.07
CA GLN A 43 1.64 -18.52 -6.87
C GLN A 43 1.20 -19.70 -6.00
N GLN A 44 1.85 -19.92 -4.85
CA GLN A 44 1.47 -21.00 -3.93
C GLN A 44 0.08 -20.78 -3.33
N LEU A 45 -0.24 -19.57 -2.92
CA LEU A 45 -1.57 -19.23 -2.40
C LEU A 45 -2.65 -19.34 -3.49
N PHE A 46 -2.33 -18.96 -4.72
CA PHE A 46 -3.26 -19.12 -5.84
C PHE A 46 -3.52 -20.60 -6.13
N ALA A 47 -2.49 -21.44 -6.17
CA ALA A 47 -2.64 -22.89 -6.33
C ALA A 47 -3.48 -23.51 -5.21
N ALA A 48 -3.24 -23.12 -3.96
CA ALA A 48 -4.02 -23.58 -2.80
C ALA A 48 -5.50 -23.18 -2.92
N MET A 49 -5.79 -21.95 -3.38
CA MET A 49 -7.16 -21.48 -3.60
C MET A 49 -7.86 -22.28 -4.72
N MET A 50 -7.17 -22.59 -5.80
CA MET A 50 -7.74 -23.40 -6.90
C MET A 50 -8.09 -24.80 -6.43
N MET A 51 -7.19 -25.45 -5.68
CA MET A 51 -7.45 -26.78 -5.10
C MET A 51 -8.64 -26.74 -4.13
N LEU A 52 -8.69 -25.73 -3.26
CA LEU A 52 -9.77 -25.58 -2.31
C LEU A 52 -11.11 -25.29 -2.98
N SER A 53 -11.13 -24.49 -4.05
CA SER A 53 -12.34 -24.23 -4.83
C SER A 53 -12.87 -25.50 -5.46
N ALA A 54 -12.00 -26.36 -6.00
CA ALA A 54 -12.38 -27.66 -6.56
C ALA A 54 -12.95 -28.60 -5.48
N LEU A 55 -12.33 -28.64 -4.30
CA LEU A 55 -12.82 -29.44 -3.16
C LEU A 55 -14.18 -28.94 -2.66
N ASN A 56 -14.38 -27.64 -2.59
CA ASN A 56 -15.64 -27.03 -2.18
C ASN A 56 -16.77 -27.32 -3.19
N GLU A 57 -16.46 -27.24 -4.48
CA GLU A 57 -17.41 -27.61 -5.53
C GLU A 57 -17.79 -29.11 -5.47
N GLN A 58 -16.80 -29.97 -5.23
CA GLN A 58 -17.06 -31.40 -5.04
C GLN A 58 -17.91 -31.65 -3.78
N ALA A 59 -17.63 -30.97 -2.68
CA ALA A 59 -18.38 -31.08 -1.43
C ALA A 59 -19.84 -30.60 -1.55
N GLN A 60 -20.12 -29.69 -2.48
CA GLN A 60 -21.51 -29.26 -2.81
C GLN A 60 -22.27 -30.28 -3.64
N ARG A 61 -21.57 -31.07 -4.47
CA ARG A 61 -22.17 -32.09 -5.33
C ARG A 61 -22.38 -33.43 -4.63
N THR A 62 -21.76 -33.62 -3.48
CA THR A 62 -21.84 -34.84 -2.68
C THR A 62 -22.55 -34.55 -1.36
N GLU A 63 -23.09 -35.60 -0.70
CA GLU A 63 -23.65 -35.50 0.65
C GLU A 63 -22.55 -35.36 1.72
N THR A 64 -21.68 -34.33 1.53
CA THR A 64 -20.60 -34.06 2.48
C THR A 64 -21.16 -33.53 3.79
N PRO A 65 -20.82 -34.13 4.96
CA PRO A 65 -21.33 -33.67 6.24
C PRO A 65 -21.00 -32.20 6.52
N GLU A 66 -21.93 -31.47 7.14
CA GLU A 66 -21.85 -30.04 7.43
C GLU A 66 -20.55 -29.61 8.14
N PRO A 67 -19.99 -30.37 9.10
CA PRO A 67 -18.71 -30.00 9.74
C PRO A 67 -17.55 -29.85 8.75
N TYR A 68 -17.46 -30.73 7.73
CA TYR A 68 -16.41 -30.66 6.71
C TYR A 68 -16.59 -29.47 5.77
N ARG A 69 -17.83 -29.14 5.40
CA ARG A 69 -18.13 -27.94 4.58
C ARG A 69 -17.74 -26.67 5.31
N LYS A 70 -18.00 -26.60 6.63
CA LYS A 70 -17.57 -25.46 7.46
C LYS A 70 -16.03 -25.36 7.55
N GLN A 71 -15.34 -26.46 7.67
CA GLN A 71 -13.86 -26.47 7.68
C GLN A 71 -13.29 -25.97 6.33
N LEU A 72 -13.84 -26.43 5.19
CA LEU A 72 -13.42 -25.96 3.88
C LEU A 72 -13.63 -24.44 3.71
N ALA A 73 -14.78 -23.94 4.16
CA ALA A 73 -15.07 -22.49 4.14
C ALA A 73 -14.07 -21.70 5.01
N MET A 74 -13.77 -22.21 6.20
CA MET A 74 -12.78 -21.57 7.10
C MET A 74 -11.38 -21.54 6.50
N VAL A 75 -10.93 -22.62 5.85
CA VAL A 75 -9.62 -22.66 5.17
C VAL A 75 -9.62 -21.67 3.99
N ALA A 76 -10.73 -21.54 3.25
CA ALA A 76 -10.86 -20.55 2.18
C ALA A 76 -10.72 -19.12 2.71
N GLU A 77 -11.33 -18.80 3.85
CA GLU A 77 -11.18 -17.49 4.50
C GLU A 77 -9.74 -17.20 4.91
N ILE A 78 -9.05 -18.18 5.50
CA ILE A 78 -7.63 -18.05 5.91
C ILE A 78 -6.74 -17.76 4.69
N ILE A 79 -6.91 -18.50 3.60
CA ILE A 79 -6.12 -18.31 2.38
C ILE A 79 -6.40 -16.93 1.76
N ASN A 80 -7.66 -16.51 1.69
CA ASN A 80 -8.03 -15.18 1.19
C ASN A 80 -7.43 -14.06 2.06
N ALA A 81 -7.48 -14.20 3.37
CA ALA A 81 -6.85 -13.26 4.30
C ALA A 81 -5.34 -13.18 4.09
N SER A 82 -4.67 -14.32 3.97
CA SER A 82 -3.22 -14.40 3.71
C SER A 82 -2.84 -13.75 2.38
N GLN A 83 -3.64 -13.93 1.32
CA GLN A 83 -3.43 -13.24 0.04
C GLN A 83 -3.55 -11.72 0.17
N SER A 84 -4.56 -11.24 0.92
CA SER A 84 -4.77 -9.81 1.14
C SER A 84 -3.62 -9.20 1.94
N GLU A 85 -3.16 -9.89 2.98
CA GLU A 85 -2.01 -9.45 3.78
C GLU A 85 -0.72 -9.38 2.95
N MET A 86 -0.49 -10.38 2.11
CA MET A 86 0.66 -10.37 1.22
C MET A 86 0.62 -9.21 0.23
N ARG A 87 -0.54 -8.94 -0.41
CA ARG A 87 -0.67 -7.80 -1.32
C ARG A 87 -0.39 -6.48 -0.60
N ALA A 88 -0.86 -6.34 0.63
CA ALA A 88 -0.60 -5.17 1.44
C ALA A 88 0.90 -5.02 1.77
N LEU A 89 1.59 -6.11 2.13
CA LEU A 89 3.05 -6.10 2.34
C LEU A 89 3.80 -5.66 1.09
N LEU A 90 3.37 -6.12 -0.08
CA LEU A 90 3.99 -5.74 -1.36
C LEU A 90 3.85 -4.26 -1.68
N LEU A 91 2.76 -3.61 -1.25
CA LEU A 91 2.61 -2.16 -1.38
C LEU A 91 3.68 -1.41 -0.57
N HIS A 92 4.02 -1.89 0.63
CA HIS A 92 5.07 -1.30 1.46
C HIS A 92 6.49 -1.54 0.94
N LEU A 93 6.68 -2.62 0.16
CA LEU A 93 7.99 -2.98 -0.40
C LEU A 93 8.24 -2.35 -1.77
N ARG A 94 7.26 -1.64 -2.34
CA ARG A 94 7.45 -0.91 -3.60
C ARG A 94 8.40 0.27 -3.46
N PRO A 95 9.04 0.67 -4.59
CA PRO A 95 9.85 1.89 -4.62
C PRO A 95 9.13 3.06 -4.00
N ILE A 96 9.86 3.78 -3.21
CA ILE A 96 9.36 4.93 -2.47
C ILE A 96 9.28 6.15 -3.39
N SER A 97 10.09 6.16 -4.44
CA SER A 97 10.18 7.27 -5.38
C SER A 97 9.26 7.05 -6.57
N LEU A 98 8.69 8.11 -7.04
CA LEU A 98 7.89 8.13 -8.26
C LEU A 98 8.74 7.92 -9.53
N GLU A 99 10.08 7.73 -9.38
CA GLU A 99 11.04 7.49 -10.46
C GLU A 99 10.90 8.53 -11.61
N GLY A 100 10.68 9.79 -11.25
CA GLY A 100 10.47 10.88 -12.21
C GLY A 100 9.09 10.91 -12.86
N LYS A 101 8.13 10.09 -12.40
CA LYS A 101 6.71 10.18 -12.79
C LYS A 101 6.00 11.21 -11.92
N SER A 102 4.94 11.84 -12.44
CA SER A 102 4.05 12.66 -11.60
C SER A 102 3.30 11.80 -10.59
N LEU A 103 2.90 12.41 -9.46
CA LEU A 103 2.10 11.75 -8.42
C LEU A 103 0.85 11.08 -9.01
N ARG A 104 0.14 11.77 -9.92
CA ARG A 104 -0.99 11.22 -10.66
C ARG A 104 -0.66 9.88 -11.32
N LYS A 105 0.38 9.88 -12.16
CA LYS A 105 0.77 8.65 -12.89
C LYS A 105 1.16 7.51 -11.96
N GLY A 106 1.85 7.82 -10.86
CA GLY A 106 2.18 6.83 -9.84
C GLY A 106 0.95 6.21 -9.20
N ILE A 107 -0.02 7.03 -8.77
CA ILE A 107 -1.27 6.57 -8.16
C ILE A 107 -2.10 5.76 -9.16
N GLU A 108 -2.33 6.27 -10.38
CA GLU A 108 -3.10 5.56 -11.40
C GLU A 108 -2.48 4.20 -11.75
N GLN A 109 -1.16 4.12 -11.88
CA GLN A 109 -0.47 2.86 -12.14
C GLN A 109 -0.69 1.87 -11.01
N LEU A 110 -0.58 2.33 -9.75
CA LEU A 110 -0.78 1.52 -8.55
C LEU A 110 -2.22 0.96 -8.49
N LEU A 111 -3.22 1.81 -8.73
CA LEU A 111 -4.64 1.42 -8.71
C LEU A 111 -4.98 0.45 -9.84
N LYS A 112 -4.50 0.68 -11.07
CA LYS A 112 -4.67 -0.24 -12.20
C LYS A 112 -4.08 -1.63 -11.92
N GLU A 113 -2.92 -1.68 -11.31
CA GLU A 113 -2.33 -2.97 -10.94
C GLU A 113 -3.10 -3.67 -9.82
N LEU A 114 -3.61 -2.94 -8.83
CA LEU A 114 -4.46 -3.51 -7.79
C LEU A 114 -5.78 -4.02 -8.38
N GLN A 115 -6.41 -3.28 -9.28
CA GLN A 115 -7.69 -3.65 -9.91
C GLN A 115 -7.65 -5.03 -10.57
N THR A 116 -6.49 -5.44 -11.11
CA THR A 116 -6.33 -6.76 -11.71
C THR A 116 -6.16 -7.89 -10.69
N LYS A 117 -5.85 -7.56 -9.42
CA LYS A 117 -5.42 -8.53 -8.40
C LYS A 117 -6.38 -8.65 -7.22
N ILE A 118 -7.33 -7.73 -7.07
CA ILE A 118 -8.26 -7.70 -5.94
C ILE A 118 -9.71 -7.69 -6.42
N LYS A 119 -10.61 -8.13 -5.54
CA LYS A 119 -12.07 -8.14 -5.81
C LYS A 119 -12.79 -6.89 -5.27
N ILE A 120 -12.02 -5.89 -4.82
CA ILE A 120 -12.56 -4.62 -4.33
C ILE A 120 -12.80 -3.74 -5.56
N GLU A 121 -13.96 -3.12 -5.64
CA GLU A 121 -14.25 -2.10 -6.64
C GLU A 121 -13.40 -0.86 -6.37
N LEU A 122 -12.63 -0.42 -7.37
CA LEU A 122 -11.77 0.75 -7.25
C LEU A 122 -12.34 1.89 -8.08
N ILE A 123 -12.63 3.00 -7.42
CA ILE A 123 -13.08 4.26 -8.02
C ILE A 123 -12.00 5.31 -7.78
N TRP A 124 -11.59 6.03 -8.81
CA TRP A 124 -10.61 7.11 -8.62
C TRP A 124 -10.80 8.26 -9.58
N ASP A 125 -10.52 9.44 -9.06
CA ASP A 125 -10.40 10.68 -9.81
C ASP A 125 -9.16 11.41 -9.32
N VAL A 126 -8.12 11.40 -10.15
CA VAL A 126 -6.76 11.86 -9.80
C VAL A 126 -6.29 12.87 -10.83
N GLU A 127 -6.15 14.12 -10.41
CA GLU A 127 -5.65 15.21 -11.23
C GLU A 127 -4.13 15.34 -11.20
N ASP A 128 -3.55 15.96 -12.21
CA ASP A 128 -2.18 16.44 -12.12
C ASP A 128 -2.11 17.63 -11.15
N VAL A 129 -1.22 17.54 -10.17
CA VAL A 129 -1.04 18.56 -9.14
C VAL A 129 0.37 19.15 -9.21
N HIS A 130 0.52 20.39 -8.77
CA HIS A 130 1.82 21.07 -8.80
C HIS A 130 2.41 21.11 -7.40
N LEU A 131 3.25 20.12 -7.09
CA LEU A 131 3.96 19.99 -5.82
C LEU A 131 5.46 19.79 -6.10
N ASN A 132 6.30 20.03 -5.11
CA ASN A 132 7.69 19.61 -5.22
C ASN A 132 7.80 18.08 -5.09
N SER A 133 8.85 17.49 -5.64
CA SER A 133 9.05 16.05 -5.71
C SER A 133 9.04 15.38 -4.32
N SER A 134 9.58 16.03 -3.30
CA SER A 134 9.60 15.51 -1.94
C SER A 134 8.18 15.36 -1.36
N ILE A 135 7.30 16.34 -1.59
CA ILE A 135 5.91 16.29 -1.14
C ILE A 135 5.14 15.22 -1.95
N GLU A 136 5.38 15.11 -3.25
CA GLU A 136 4.77 14.07 -4.08
C GLU A 136 5.15 12.67 -3.60
N ASP A 137 6.42 12.42 -3.29
CA ASP A 137 6.89 11.15 -2.76
C ASP A 137 6.26 10.84 -1.38
N HIS A 138 6.13 11.85 -0.51
CA HIS A 138 5.46 11.68 0.77
C HIS A 138 3.97 11.35 0.62
N LEU A 139 3.25 12.03 -0.27
CA LEU A 139 1.84 11.73 -0.55
C LEU A 139 1.68 10.33 -1.17
N PHE A 140 2.56 9.94 -2.08
CA PHE A 140 2.54 8.61 -2.67
C PHE A 140 2.72 7.52 -1.62
N ARG A 141 3.65 7.68 -0.68
CA ARG A 141 3.80 6.77 0.47
C ARG A 141 2.55 6.70 1.33
N ILE A 142 1.88 7.83 1.57
CA ILE A 142 0.63 7.84 2.33
C ILE A 142 -0.46 7.07 1.58
N VAL A 143 -0.57 7.22 0.26
CA VAL A 143 -1.49 6.42 -0.56
C VAL A 143 -1.19 4.93 -0.39
N GLN A 144 0.08 4.51 -0.52
CA GLN A 144 0.48 3.11 -0.32
C GLN A 144 0.09 2.58 1.06
N GLU A 145 0.32 3.36 2.13
CA GLU A 145 -0.04 3.00 3.51
C GLU A 145 -1.56 2.85 3.68
N LEU A 146 -2.35 3.80 3.17
CA LEU A 146 -3.81 3.76 3.28
C LEU A 146 -4.42 2.61 2.48
N LEU A 147 -3.96 2.36 1.25
CA LEU A 147 -4.36 1.21 0.45
C LEU A 147 -4.01 -0.11 1.16
N SER A 148 -2.81 -0.19 1.73
CA SER A 148 -2.39 -1.36 2.52
C SER A 148 -3.30 -1.59 3.73
N ASN A 149 -3.66 -0.54 4.45
CA ASN A 149 -4.56 -0.62 5.60
C ASN A 149 -5.96 -1.11 5.20
N THR A 150 -6.50 -0.63 4.08
CA THR A 150 -7.77 -1.11 3.55
C THR A 150 -7.70 -2.59 3.20
N LEU A 151 -6.65 -3.03 2.48
CA LEU A 151 -6.49 -4.44 2.09
C LEU A 151 -6.35 -5.39 3.28
N ARG A 152 -5.68 -4.95 4.36
CA ARG A 152 -5.47 -5.78 5.56
C ARG A 152 -6.67 -5.83 6.48
N HIS A 153 -7.34 -4.71 6.67
CA HIS A 153 -8.18 -4.52 7.83
C HIS A 153 -9.63 -4.20 7.51
N ALA A 154 -9.90 -3.58 6.36
CA ALA A 154 -11.23 -3.03 6.10
C ALA A 154 -12.27 -4.08 5.69
N LYS A 155 -11.89 -5.18 5.04
CA LYS A 155 -12.83 -6.09 4.37
C LYS A 155 -13.79 -5.33 3.46
N ALA A 156 -13.31 -4.27 2.83
CA ALA A 156 -14.08 -3.37 1.98
C ALA A 156 -14.50 -4.05 0.67
N LYS A 157 -15.62 -3.62 0.13
CA LYS A 157 -16.09 -3.96 -1.21
C LYS A 157 -15.78 -2.87 -2.22
N GLU A 158 -15.70 -1.63 -1.74
CA GLU A 158 -15.43 -0.43 -2.51
C GLU A 158 -14.32 0.39 -1.86
N LEU A 159 -13.47 0.99 -2.68
CA LEU A 159 -12.40 1.89 -2.28
C LEU A 159 -12.28 3.03 -3.28
N GLU A 160 -12.40 4.24 -2.77
CA GLU A 160 -12.34 5.48 -3.55
C GLU A 160 -11.05 6.24 -3.29
N VAL A 161 -10.43 6.80 -4.34
CA VAL A 161 -9.22 7.63 -4.25
C VAL A 161 -9.39 8.90 -5.06
N TYR A 162 -9.29 10.03 -4.41
CA TYR A 162 -9.42 11.36 -5.02
C TYR A 162 -8.19 12.20 -4.75
N LEU A 163 -7.65 12.84 -5.78
CA LEU A 163 -6.56 13.80 -5.68
C LEU A 163 -6.90 15.02 -6.54
N HIS A 164 -7.13 16.15 -5.90
CA HIS A 164 -7.49 17.39 -6.56
C HIS A 164 -6.67 18.56 -6.06
N GLN A 165 -6.40 19.52 -6.93
CA GLN A 165 -5.86 20.80 -6.51
C GLN A 165 -7.00 21.81 -6.35
N VAL A 166 -7.16 22.31 -5.12
CA VAL A 166 -8.18 23.31 -4.77
C VAL A 166 -7.47 24.56 -4.23
N ASP A 167 -7.53 25.63 -5.00
CA ASP A 167 -6.84 26.89 -4.71
C ASP A 167 -5.33 26.70 -4.52
N LYS A 168 -4.85 27.02 -3.32
CA LYS A 168 -3.43 26.88 -2.93
C LYS A 168 -3.15 25.57 -2.17
N ASN A 169 -4.01 24.58 -2.28
CA ASN A 169 -3.86 23.32 -1.57
C ASN A 169 -4.09 22.14 -2.51
N VAL A 170 -3.45 21.04 -2.21
CA VAL A 170 -3.77 19.73 -2.77
C VAL A 170 -4.54 18.94 -1.73
N LEU A 171 -5.64 18.36 -2.16
CA LEU A 171 -6.54 17.52 -1.37
C LEU A 171 -6.42 16.08 -1.84
N LEU A 172 -5.95 15.20 -0.96
CA LEU A 172 -5.99 13.75 -1.14
C LEU A 172 -7.06 13.17 -0.22
N ARG A 173 -8.03 12.45 -0.79
CA ARG A 173 -9.08 11.77 -0.04
C ARG A 173 -9.12 10.30 -0.43
N ILE A 174 -9.14 9.42 0.58
CA ILE A 174 -9.27 7.97 0.41
C ILE A 174 -10.39 7.49 1.31
N VAL A 175 -11.35 6.73 0.74
CA VAL A 175 -12.55 6.25 1.43
C VAL A 175 -12.73 4.77 1.16
N ASP A 176 -12.99 3.99 2.19
CA ASP A 176 -13.43 2.60 2.07
C ASP A 176 -14.78 2.38 2.78
N ASP A 177 -15.56 1.43 2.27
CA ASP A 177 -16.84 1.00 2.83
C ASP A 177 -16.68 -0.18 3.81
N GLY A 178 -15.50 -0.39 4.34
CA GLY A 178 -15.16 -1.55 5.15
C GLY A 178 -15.72 -1.56 6.57
N VAL A 179 -15.13 -2.40 7.42
CA VAL A 179 -15.59 -2.59 8.80
C VAL A 179 -15.36 -1.38 9.71
N GLY A 180 -14.51 -0.45 9.31
CA GLY A 180 -14.14 0.71 10.11
C GLY A 180 -13.59 0.34 11.50
N PHE A 181 -13.34 1.34 12.34
CA PHE A 181 -12.83 1.16 13.69
C PHE A 181 -13.23 2.32 14.61
N ASP A 182 -13.12 2.09 15.91
CA ASP A 182 -13.26 3.15 16.91
C ASP A 182 -11.91 3.87 17.09
N MET A 183 -11.90 5.18 16.85
CA MET A 183 -10.70 6.02 16.96
C MET A 183 -10.08 6.02 18.36
N LYS A 184 -10.91 5.88 19.42
CA LYS A 184 -10.44 5.87 20.81
C LYS A 184 -9.78 4.53 21.15
N GLU A 185 -10.35 3.43 20.68
CA GLU A 185 -9.76 2.09 20.86
C GLU A 185 -8.45 1.94 20.09
N GLN A 186 -8.38 2.54 18.90
CA GLN A 186 -7.20 2.46 18.03
C GLN A 186 -6.00 3.24 18.60
N SER A 187 -6.23 4.41 19.22
CA SER A 187 -5.13 5.19 19.81
C SER A 187 -4.44 4.50 21.00
N ASN A 188 -5.08 3.53 21.63
CA ASN A 188 -4.56 2.79 22.77
C ASN A 188 -3.93 1.43 22.42
N LYS A 189 -3.99 0.99 21.16
CA LYS A 189 -3.40 -0.29 20.74
C LYS A 189 -1.94 -0.13 20.32
N ALA A 190 -1.08 -1.01 20.83
CA ALA A 190 0.25 -1.24 20.27
C ALA A 190 0.07 -1.75 18.83
N GLY A 191 0.19 -0.86 17.83
CA GLY A 191 -0.08 -1.17 16.41
C GLY A 191 -0.66 0.02 15.63
N SER A 192 -0.98 1.13 16.30
CA SER A 192 -1.43 2.38 15.65
C SER A 192 -0.33 3.14 14.90
N TYR A 193 0.82 2.51 14.69
CA TYR A 193 1.99 3.16 14.06
C TYR A 193 1.66 3.72 12.67
N GLY A 194 0.84 3.04 11.87
CA GLY A 194 0.52 3.47 10.52
C GLY A 194 -0.18 4.84 10.46
N LEU A 195 -1.25 5.02 11.24
CA LEU A 195 -1.99 6.28 11.27
C LEU A 195 -1.19 7.42 11.92
N ASN A 196 -0.37 7.12 12.93
CA ASN A 196 0.52 8.11 13.53
C ASN A 196 1.62 8.54 12.55
N ASN A 197 2.23 7.61 11.83
CA ASN A 197 3.20 7.91 10.79
C ASN A 197 2.61 8.79 9.68
N ILE A 198 1.34 8.56 9.31
CA ILE A 198 0.63 9.42 8.35
C ILE A 198 0.49 10.83 8.91
N ARG A 199 0.07 10.99 10.17
CA ARG A 199 -0.07 12.31 10.80
C ARG A 199 1.26 13.05 10.87
N GLU A 200 2.31 12.41 11.35
CA GLU A 200 3.65 13.00 11.44
C GLU A 200 4.14 13.44 10.05
N ARG A 201 3.96 12.60 9.05
CA ARG A 201 4.35 12.90 7.67
C ARG A 201 3.59 14.09 7.09
N VAL A 202 2.27 14.15 7.33
CA VAL A 202 1.42 15.26 6.87
C VAL A 202 1.78 16.57 7.55
N VAL A 203 2.05 16.53 8.86
CA VAL A 203 2.52 17.72 9.63
C VAL A 203 3.88 18.17 9.09
N GLY A 204 4.79 17.26 8.79
CA GLY A 204 6.10 17.58 8.20
C GLY A 204 6.02 18.27 6.83
N MET A 205 4.93 18.07 6.09
CA MET A 205 4.62 18.77 4.83
C MET A 205 3.88 20.09 5.03
N GLY A 206 3.65 20.53 6.27
CA GLY A 206 2.82 21.71 6.60
C GLY A 206 1.32 21.51 6.31
N GLY A 207 0.89 20.26 6.19
CA GLY A 207 -0.48 19.87 5.88
C GLY A 207 -1.33 19.55 7.11
N THR A 208 -2.58 19.20 6.86
CA THR A 208 -3.55 18.73 7.85
C THR A 208 -4.14 17.40 7.43
N VAL A 209 -4.48 16.54 8.39
CA VAL A 209 -5.14 15.25 8.16
C VAL A 209 -6.40 15.12 9.02
N LYS A 210 -7.49 14.71 8.39
CA LYS A 210 -8.76 14.37 9.03
C LYS A 210 -9.05 12.89 8.78
N ILE A 211 -9.25 12.13 9.85
CA ILE A 211 -9.59 10.71 9.78
C ILE A 211 -10.95 10.53 10.45
N ILE A 212 -11.87 9.92 9.72
CA ILE A 212 -13.21 9.59 10.21
C ILE A 212 -13.39 8.10 9.99
N SER A 213 -13.67 7.37 11.05
CA SER A 213 -13.98 5.94 11.00
C SER A 213 -15.00 5.59 12.07
N PHE A 214 -15.97 4.75 11.71
CA PHE A 214 -16.96 4.19 12.61
C PHE A 214 -17.10 2.70 12.34
N LYS A 215 -17.25 1.89 13.37
CA LYS A 215 -17.48 0.45 13.25
C LYS A 215 -18.67 0.16 12.33
N GLY A 216 -18.45 -0.62 11.28
CA GLY A 216 -19.46 -1.00 10.29
C GLY A 216 -19.77 0.06 9.22
N GLN A 217 -19.05 1.20 9.19
CA GLN A 217 -19.32 2.29 8.23
C GLN A 217 -18.10 2.67 7.39
N GLY A 218 -17.00 1.91 7.50
CA GLY A 218 -15.78 2.18 6.75
C GLY A 218 -14.91 3.27 7.34
N THR A 219 -13.96 3.74 6.51
CA THR A 219 -12.99 4.75 6.90
C THR A 219 -12.84 5.80 5.80
N SER A 220 -12.77 7.07 6.19
CA SER A 220 -12.44 8.20 5.31
C SER A 220 -11.23 8.94 5.86
N VAL A 221 -10.21 9.09 5.02
CA VAL A 221 -9.01 9.87 5.32
C VAL A 221 -8.92 11.01 4.31
N GLU A 222 -8.84 12.24 4.82
CA GLU A 222 -8.68 13.46 4.04
C GLU A 222 -7.41 14.17 4.46
N ILE A 223 -6.55 14.48 3.50
CA ILE A 223 -5.26 15.13 3.69
C ILE A 223 -5.24 16.38 2.83
N LYS A 224 -4.89 17.50 3.44
CA LYS A 224 -4.74 18.79 2.77
C LYS A 224 -3.31 19.27 2.93
N VAL A 225 -2.63 19.53 1.83
CA VAL A 225 -1.23 19.98 1.80
C VAL A 225 -1.15 21.30 1.02
N PRO A 226 -0.46 22.33 1.54
CA PRO A 226 -0.32 23.59 0.82
C PRO A 226 0.60 23.43 -0.40
N VAL A 227 0.24 24.06 -1.51
CA VAL A 227 1.12 24.22 -2.67
C VAL A 227 2.14 25.30 -2.35
N ILE A 228 3.35 24.91 -1.98
CA ILE A 228 4.45 25.85 -1.79
C ILE A 228 4.96 26.24 -3.17
N LYS A 229 4.71 27.48 -3.60
CA LYS A 229 5.43 28.03 -4.76
C LYS A 229 6.88 28.20 -4.33
N GLU A 230 7.81 27.56 -5.02
CA GLU A 230 9.21 27.98 -4.96
C GLU A 230 9.24 29.44 -5.44
N GLU A 231 9.53 30.38 -4.54
CA GLU A 231 9.91 31.72 -4.93
C GLU A 231 11.18 31.59 -5.75
N THR A 232 11.07 31.72 -7.05
CA THR A 232 12.22 31.88 -7.93
C THR A 232 13.00 33.09 -7.43
N ALA A 233 14.20 32.84 -6.92
CA ALA A 233 15.17 33.84 -6.54
C ALA A 233 15.69 34.55 -7.81
N SER A 234 14.87 35.44 -8.39
CA SER A 234 15.23 36.27 -9.52
C SER A 234 14.52 37.63 -9.43
N ASP A 235 14.90 38.40 -8.37
CA ASP A 235 14.69 39.85 -8.40
C ASP A 235 15.58 40.57 -7.37
N GLN A 236 16.87 40.29 -7.39
CA GLN A 236 17.89 41.13 -6.72
C GLN A 236 19.08 41.37 -7.64
N SER A 237 18.82 41.93 -8.78
CA SER A 237 19.89 42.59 -9.56
C SER A 237 19.33 43.67 -10.47
N ASN A 238 18.87 44.76 -9.84
CA ASN A 238 18.79 46.08 -10.56
C ASN A 238 18.44 47.19 -9.57
N VAL A 239 19.35 47.51 -8.63
CA VAL A 239 19.47 48.88 -8.10
C VAL A 239 20.92 49.10 -7.77
N SER A 240 21.69 49.54 -8.77
CA SER A 240 22.90 50.35 -8.62
C SER A 240 23.23 50.90 -9.99
N GLY A 241 22.78 52.09 -10.25
CA GLY A 241 23.15 52.96 -11.33
C GLY A 241 22.98 54.40 -10.87
#